data_0841d38f96df502685c387220c5133cb
#
_entry.id   0841d38f96df502685c387220c5133cb
#
_cell.length_a   1.000
_cell.length_b   1.000
_cell.length_c   1.000
_cell.angle_alpha   90.00
_cell.angle_beta   90.00
_cell.angle_gamma   90.00
#
_symmetry.space_group_name_H-M   'P 1'
#
loop_
_entity.id
_entity.type
_entity.pdbx_description
1 polymer ?
#
loop_
_entity_poly.entity_id
_entity_poly.type
_entity_poly.pdbx_seq_one_letter_code
_entity_poly.pdbx_strand_id
1 'polypeptide(L)'
;MDTTNPRFSGSDYLLDHALKAASDLGADTRLIRLNDLKFRACEGYYSKAAQACTWPCSITQMDESDELDRVYDAFVHWADAVIVASPIRWGTASSLYFKMAERMNCVQNQITIANRVLIRNKAAGFIIVGGQDNIQMVAGQMLGFFAELGFIFPQFPFIAHSRGWSHEDMENNVAIVRDSKELAEGAAMLTRRCLALVTSLIARDEAPASIERGGRKAHPIHR
;
A
#
# COMPACT_ATOMS: atom_id res chain seq x y z
N MET A 1 -29.03 -6.68 14.62
CA MET A 1 -27.73 -7.12 14.06
C MET A 1 -26.76 -7.15 15.20
N ASP A 2 -26.19 -8.29 15.53
CA ASP A 2 -25.19 -8.38 16.61
C ASP A 2 -23.89 -7.74 16.12
N THR A 3 -23.46 -6.66 16.76
CA THR A 3 -22.23 -5.95 16.45
C THR A 3 -21.10 -6.27 17.43
N THR A 4 -21.34 -7.18 18.37
CA THR A 4 -20.37 -7.57 19.40
C THR A 4 -19.34 -8.57 18.91
N ASN A 5 -19.69 -9.37 17.88
CA ASN A 5 -18.76 -10.27 17.25
C ASN A 5 -18.04 -9.59 16.08
N PRO A 6 -16.71 -9.55 16.06
CA PRO A 6 -15.97 -9.01 14.94
C PRO A 6 -16.32 -9.81 13.67
N ARG A 7 -16.71 -9.10 12.61
CA ARG A 7 -16.97 -9.75 11.32
C ARG A 7 -15.66 -10.32 10.77
N PHE A 8 -15.74 -11.52 10.21
CA PHE A 8 -14.64 -12.04 9.42
C PHE A 8 -14.31 -11.08 8.26
N SER A 9 -13.06 -10.70 8.16
CA SER A 9 -12.53 -9.89 7.07
C SER A 9 -11.58 -10.73 6.22
N GLY A 10 -11.97 -11.03 4.98
CA GLY A 10 -11.13 -11.80 4.06
C GLY A 10 -9.79 -11.13 3.74
N SER A 11 -9.78 -9.81 3.62
CA SER A 11 -8.54 -9.07 3.40
C SER A 11 -7.61 -9.10 4.62
N ASP A 12 -8.15 -8.99 5.83
CA ASP A 12 -7.38 -9.08 7.07
C ASP A 12 -6.84 -10.50 7.28
N TYR A 13 -7.67 -11.52 7.02
CA TYR A 13 -7.27 -12.92 7.10
C TYR A 13 -6.10 -13.25 6.16
N LEU A 14 -6.15 -12.80 4.91
CA LEU A 14 -5.06 -13.00 3.96
C LEU A 14 -3.81 -12.18 4.34
N LEU A 15 -4.00 -11.01 4.95
CA LEU A 15 -2.90 -10.21 5.46
C LEU A 15 -2.17 -10.92 6.61
N ASP A 16 -2.89 -11.64 7.47
CA ASP A 16 -2.26 -12.45 8.53
C ASP A 16 -1.35 -13.55 7.94
N HIS A 17 -1.76 -14.18 6.82
CA HIS A 17 -0.89 -15.13 6.10
C HIS A 17 0.35 -14.45 5.50
N ALA A 18 0.20 -13.23 4.98
CA ALA A 18 1.32 -12.44 4.49
C ALA A 18 2.31 -12.08 5.61
N LEU A 19 1.81 -11.61 6.76
CA LEU A 19 2.63 -11.27 7.93
C LEU A 19 3.34 -12.49 8.50
N LYS A 20 2.62 -13.63 8.59
CA LYS A 20 3.24 -14.88 9.01
C LYS A 20 4.39 -15.29 8.08
N ALA A 21 4.19 -15.21 6.77
CA ALA A 21 5.23 -15.54 5.80
C ALA A 21 6.45 -14.61 5.92
N ALA A 22 6.26 -13.33 6.22
CA ALA A 22 7.35 -12.40 6.48
C ALA A 22 8.13 -12.80 7.75
N SER A 23 7.42 -13.05 8.84
CA SER A 23 8.02 -13.47 10.11
C SER A 23 8.76 -14.80 9.99
N ASP A 24 8.21 -15.79 9.27
CA ASP A 24 8.86 -17.08 9.01
C ASP A 24 10.19 -16.93 8.22
N LEU A 25 10.35 -15.82 7.49
CA LEU A 25 11.58 -15.46 6.78
C LEU A 25 12.52 -14.54 7.60
N GLY A 26 12.19 -14.28 8.86
CA GLY A 26 13.01 -13.47 9.76
C GLY A 26 12.84 -11.95 9.58
N ALA A 27 11.82 -11.50 8.88
CA ALA A 27 11.53 -10.08 8.77
C ALA A 27 10.75 -9.59 10.00
N ASP A 28 11.08 -8.39 10.47
CA ASP A 28 10.26 -7.68 11.44
C ASP A 28 8.94 -7.25 10.80
N THR A 29 7.84 -7.41 11.51
CA THR A 29 6.51 -7.09 10.99
C THR A 29 5.76 -6.10 11.86
N ARG A 30 5.00 -5.20 11.21
CA ARG A 30 4.12 -4.25 11.88
C ARG A 30 2.77 -4.23 11.14
N LEU A 31 1.69 -4.39 11.88
CA LEU A 31 0.33 -4.26 11.35
C LEU A 31 -0.26 -2.90 11.74
N ILE A 32 -0.78 -2.19 10.74
CA ILE A 32 -1.52 -0.95 10.93
C ILE A 32 -2.91 -1.13 10.33
N ARG A 33 -3.94 -1.06 11.16
CA ARG A 33 -5.32 -1.05 10.71
C ARG A 33 -5.83 0.39 10.64
N LEU A 34 -6.13 0.88 9.44
CA LEU A 34 -6.65 2.24 9.25
C LEU A 34 -7.96 2.49 10.01
N ASN A 35 -8.72 1.42 10.26
CA ASN A 35 -9.96 1.50 11.03
C ASN A 35 -9.73 1.84 12.52
N ASP A 36 -8.55 1.54 13.04
CA ASP A 36 -8.19 1.77 14.44
C ASP A 36 -7.52 3.15 14.63
N LEU A 37 -7.28 3.87 13.53
CA LEU A 37 -6.65 5.20 13.54
C LEU A 37 -7.71 6.30 13.47
N LYS A 38 -7.52 7.31 14.31
CA LYS A 38 -8.25 8.57 14.19
C LYS A 38 -7.44 9.51 13.31
N PHE A 39 -7.94 9.83 12.13
CA PHE A 39 -7.28 10.78 11.23
C PHE A 39 -8.30 11.51 10.35
N ARG A 40 -7.92 12.72 9.91
CA ARG A 40 -8.76 13.60 9.09
C ARG A 40 -8.59 13.29 7.60
N ALA A 41 -9.60 13.63 6.79
CA ALA A 41 -9.47 13.64 5.34
C ALA A 41 -8.49 14.74 4.89
N CYS A 42 -8.00 14.65 3.65
CA CYS A 42 -7.18 15.71 3.05
C CYS A 42 -8.01 16.98 2.84
N GLU A 43 -7.49 18.12 3.27
CA GLU A 43 -8.14 19.43 3.12
C GLU A 43 -7.60 20.20 1.89
N GLY A 44 -6.76 19.58 1.09
CA GLY A 44 -6.30 20.11 -0.18
C GLY A 44 -5.49 21.42 -0.06
N TYR A 45 -4.69 21.61 0.99
CA TYR A 45 -3.88 22.84 1.16
C TYR A 45 -2.98 23.14 -0.03
N TYR A 46 -2.51 22.11 -0.76
CA TYR A 46 -1.73 22.27 -1.98
C TYR A 46 -2.45 23.08 -3.06
N SER A 47 -3.79 23.14 -3.06
CA SER A 47 -4.55 23.95 -4.02
C SER A 47 -4.52 25.44 -3.72
N LYS A 48 -4.14 25.83 -2.51
CA LYS A 48 -3.92 27.23 -2.14
C LYS A 48 -2.50 27.67 -2.50
N ALA A 49 -1.53 26.87 -2.17
CA ALA A 49 -0.13 27.03 -2.54
C ALA A 49 0.57 25.66 -2.42
N ALA A 50 1.42 25.30 -3.39
CA ALA A 50 2.11 24.01 -3.37
C ALA A 50 2.87 23.78 -2.06
N GLN A 51 3.51 24.83 -1.53
CA GLN A 51 4.27 24.81 -0.27
C GLN A 51 3.39 24.62 0.98
N ALA A 52 2.08 24.81 0.89
CA ALA A 52 1.19 24.62 2.03
C ALA A 52 0.90 23.13 2.33
N CYS A 53 1.23 22.23 1.39
CA CYS A 53 1.24 20.78 1.62
C CYS A 53 2.65 20.36 2.01
N THR A 54 2.97 20.47 3.28
CA THR A 54 4.32 20.24 3.81
C THR A 54 4.61 18.76 4.09
N TRP A 55 5.86 18.45 4.33
CA TRP A 55 6.30 17.22 4.96
C TRP A 55 6.99 17.51 6.30
N PRO A 56 6.54 16.91 7.43
CA PRO A 56 5.33 16.06 7.58
C PRO A 56 4.03 16.79 7.19
N CYS A 57 2.93 16.04 7.03
CA CYS A 57 1.65 16.57 6.60
C CYS A 57 1.16 17.74 7.47
N SER A 58 0.77 18.84 6.84
CA SER A 58 0.30 20.05 7.55
C SER A 58 -0.86 19.75 8.51
N ILE A 59 -1.79 18.85 8.14
CA ILE A 59 -2.92 18.49 8.99
C ILE A 59 -2.41 17.80 10.27
N THR A 60 -1.51 16.82 10.13
CA THR A 60 -0.92 16.12 11.29
C THR A 60 -0.13 17.06 12.20
N GLN A 61 0.53 18.09 11.62
CA GLN A 61 1.24 19.09 12.43
C GLN A 61 0.30 20.03 13.18
N MET A 62 -0.90 20.27 12.68
CA MET A 62 -1.88 21.16 13.32
C MET A 62 -2.85 20.44 14.26
N ASP A 63 -2.96 19.12 14.18
CA ASP A 63 -3.89 18.31 14.96
C ASP A 63 -3.14 17.13 15.60
N GLU A 64 -2.75 17.29 16.85
CA GLU A 64 -2.03 16.27 17.62
C GLU A 64 -2.83 14.96 17.79
N SER A 65 -4.14 14.99 17.53
CA SER A 65 -5.00 13.80 17.57
C SER A 65 -5.07 13.05 16.25
N ASP A 66 -4.41 13.56 15.19
CA ASP A 66 -4.36 12.89 13.87
C ASP A 66 -3.26 11.83 13.85
N GLU A 67 -3.66 10.56 13.90
CA GLU A 67 -2.76 9.41 14.01
C GLU A 67 -2.21 8.89 12.67
N LEU A 68 -2.38 9.64 11.57
CA LEU A 68 -1.86 9.18 10.27
C LEU A 68 -0.32 9.25 10.18
N ASP A 69 0.33 9.94 11.11
CA ASP A 69 1.79 9.93 11.27
C ASP A 69 2.35 8.51 11.40
N ARG A 70 1.60 7.58 12.00
CA ARG A 70 1.98 6.16 12.09
C ARG A 70 2.12 5.49 10.73
N VAL A 71 1.29 5.89 9.75
CA VAL A 71 1.40 5.39 8.38
C VAL A 71 2.55 6.07 7.65
N TYR A 72 2.76 7.37 7.85
CA TYR A 72 3.89 8.09 7.29
C TYR A 72 5.22 7.52 7.80
N ASP A 73 5.34 7.28 9.11
CA ASP A 73 6.51 6.65 9.71
C ASP A 73 6.77 5.28 9.08
N ALA A 74 5.72 4.45 8.99
CA ALA A 74 5.84 3.12 8.40
C ALA A 74 6.30 3.17 6.95
N PHE A 75 5.72 4.03 6.10
CA PHE A 75 6.02 4.07 4.67
C PHE A 75 7.39 4.70 4.38
N VAL A 76 7.71 5.79 5.07
CA VAL A 76 8.90 6.58 4.77
C VAL A 76 10.13 6.08 5.53
N HIS A 77 9.97 5.73 6.81
CA HIS A 77 11.10 5.49 7.68
C HIS A 77 11.31 4.03 8.06
N TRP A 78 10.24 3.26 8.30
CA TRP A 78 10.38 1.96 8.91
C TRP A 78 10.39 0.80 7.91
N ALA A 79 9.39 0.71 7.02
CA ALA A 79 9.21 -0.48 6.18
C ALA A 79 10.10 -0.45 4.94
N ASP A 80 10.72 -1.59 4.62
CA ASP A 80 11.34 -1.84 3.32
C ASP A 80 10.32 -2.43 2.33
N ALA A 81 9.33 -3.18 2.83
CA ALA A 81 8.24 -3.70 2.04
C ALA A 81 6.88 -3.42 2.72
N VAL A 82 5.88 -3.08 1.93
CA VAL A 82 4.52 -2.78 2.39
C VAL A 82 3.52 -3.69 1.67
N ILE A 83 2.68 -4.38 2.43
CA ILE A 83 1.52 -5.10 1.89
C ILE A 83 0.27 -4.35 2.30
N VAL A 84 -0.48 -3.85 1.32
CA VAL A 84 -1.71 -3.10 1.55
C VAL A 84 -2.91 -3.97 1.22
N ALA A 85 -3.72 -4.26 2.24
CA ALA A 85 -4.95 -5.02 2.08
C ALA A 85 -6.18 -4.10 2.06
N SER A 86 -7.01 -4.23 1.05
CA SER A 86 -8.24 -3.45 0.92
C SER A 86 -9.41 -4.32 0.43
N PRO A 87 -10.61 -4.18 1.01
CA PRO A 87 -11.79 -4.72 0.40
C PRO A 87 -12.22 -3.89 -0.82
N ILE A 88 -12.85 -4.55 -1.80
CA ILE A 88 -13.58 -3.86 -2.87
C ILE A 88 -14.92 -3.37 -2.30
N ARG A 89 -15.22 -2.10 -2.49
CA ARG A 89 -16.50 -1.47 -2.16
C ARG A 89 -17.00 -0.68 -3.37
N TRP A 90 -18.17 -1.04 -3.90
CA TRP A 90 -18.72 -0.41 -5.13
C TRP A 90 -17.72 -0.37 -6.29
N GLY A 91 -16.97 -1.47 -6.50
CA GLY A 91 -15.99 -1.57 -7.56
C GLY A 91 -14.71 -0.72 -7.38
N THR A 92 -14.48 -0.18 -6.18
CA THR A 92 -13.27 0.58 -5.83
C THR A 92 -12.62 0.05 -4.56
N ALA A 93 -11.43 0.51 -4.22
CA ALA A 93 -10.85 0.27 -2.90
C ALA A 93 -11.70 0.92 -1.79
N SER A 94 -11.48 0.59 -0.54
CA SER A 94 -12.28 1.12 0.58
C SER A 94 -12.14 2.63 0.73
N SER A 95 -13.14 3.29 1.31
CA SER A 95 -13.10 4.73 1.62
C SER A 95 -11.93 5.08 2.54
N LEU A 96 -11.57 4.21 3.48
CA LEU A 96 -10.40 4.41 4.34
C LEU A 96 -9.09 4.39 3.54
N TYR A 97 -9.00 3.52 2.52
CA TYR A 97 -7.85 3.54 1.62
C TYR A 97 -7.74 4.89 0.91
N PHE A 98 -8.81 5.41 0.32
CA PHE A 98 -8.77 6.70 -0.36
C PHE A 98 -8.50 7.86 0.59
N LYS A 99 -9.09 7.84 1.78
CA LYS A 99 -8.84 8.84 2.81
C LYS A 99 -7.35 8.88 3.20
N MET A 100 -6.68 7.74 3.31
CA MET A 100 -5.24 7.65 3.51
C MET A 100 -4.48 8.09 2.26
N ALA A 101 -4.87 7.61 1.07
CA ALA A 101 -4.20 7.89 -0.19
C ALA A 101 -4.14 9.40 -0.50
N GLU A 102 -5.25 10.11 -0.36
CA GLU A 102 -5.28 11.58 -0.55
C GLU A 102 -4.30 12.30 0.39
N ARG A 103 -4.14 11.80 1.62
CA ARG A 103 -3.22 12.37 2.60
C ARG A 103 -1.75 12.13 2.26
N MET A 104 -1.43 11.09 1.42
CA MET A 104 -0.06 10.85 0.94
C MET A 104 0.43 11.91 -0.05
N ASN A 105 -0.41 12.84 -0.48
CA ASN A 105 0.03 13.95 -1.32
C ASN A 105 1.20 14.74 -0.70
N CYS A 106 1.31 14.81 0.61
CA CYS A 106 2.44 15.43 1.30
C CYS A 106 3.78 14.74 1.01
N VAL A 107 3.77 13.43 0.74
CA VAL A 107 4.94 12.64 0.34
C VAL A 107 5.29 12.91 -1.12
N GLN A 108 4.29 12.79 -2.00
CA GLN A 108 4.45 13.03 -3.43
C GLN A 108 4.89 14.48 -3.73
N ASN A 109 4.32 15.45 -3.01
CA ASN A 109 4.62 16.86 -3.20
C ASN A 109 6.11 17.21 -2.94
N GLN A 110 6.84 16.42 -2.14
CA GLN A 110 8.26 16.61 -1.94
C GLN A 110 9.07 16.36 -3.22
N ILE A 111 8.61 15.49 -4.09
CA ILE A 111 9.22 15.28 -5.41
C ILE A 111 9.03 16.56 -6.24
N THR A 112 7.82 17.11 -6.25
CA THR A 112 7.45 18.26 -7.07
C THR A 112 8.14 19.57 -6.62
N ILE A 113 8.10 19.87 -5.31
CA ILE A 113 8.57 21.16 -4.79
C ILE A 113 10.03 21.18 -4.36
N ALA A 114 10.60 20.03 -4.01
CA ALA A 114 11.93 19.93 -3.41
C ALA A 114 12.85 18.95 -4.17
N ASN A 115 12.40 18.33 -5.26
CA ASN A 115 13.10 17.26 -5.97
C ASN A 115 13.61 16.14 -5.02
N ARG A 116 12.80 15.82 -4.01
CA ARG A 116 13.15 14.91 -2.93
C ARG A 116 12.23 13.71 -2.93
N VAL A 117 12.74 12.54 -3.30
CA VAL A 117 12.04 11.26 -3.21
C VAL A 117 12.19 10.71 -1.79
N LEU A 118 11.08 10.66 -1.03
CA LEU A 118 11.07 10.15 0.34
C LEU A 118 11.02 8.62 0.40
N ILE A 119 10.36 7.99 -0.55
CA ILE A 119 10.23 6.53 -0.63
C ILE A 119 11.16 6.02 -1.72
N ARG A 120 12.23 5.35 -1.32
CA ARG A 120 13.25 4.83 -2.25
C ARG A 120 13.58 3.38 -1.89
N ASN A 121 13.74 2.55 -2.92
CA ASN A 121 14.14 1.15 -2.80
C ASN A 121 13.20 0.32 -1.91
N LYS A 122 11.93 0.69 -1.86
CA LYS A 122 10.90 0.02 -1.09
C LYS A 122 9.91 -0.69 -2.01
N ALA A 123 9.48 -1.88 -1.60
CA ALA A 123 8.52 -2.66 -2.37
C ALA A 123 7.09 -2.47 -1.85
N ALA A 124 6.11 -2.56 -2.76
CA ALA A 124 4.70 -2.64 -2.38
C ALA A 124 4.00 -3.82 -3.06
N GLY A 125 3.07 -4.44 -2.33
CA GLY A 125 2.17 -5.48 -2.83
C GLY A 125 0.75 -5.28 -2.29
N PHE A 126 -0.24 -5.92 -2.93
CA PHE A 126 -1.64 -5.66 -2.60
C PHE A 126 -2.43 -6.94 -2.40
N ILE A 127 -3.34 -6.92 -1.43
CA ILE A 127 -4.35 -7.95 -1.18
C ILE A 127 -5.71 -7.30 -1.40
N ILE A 128 -6.46 -7.79 -2.39
CA ILE A 128 -7.73 -7.20 -2.82
C ILE A 128 -8.82 -8.24 -2.70
N VAL A 129 -9.75 -8.04 -1.77
CA VAL A 129 -10.84 -9.01 -1.54
C VAL A 129 -12.16 -8.29 -1.62
N GLY A 130 -13.04 -8.76 -2.46
CA GLY A 130 -14.28 -8.05 -2.64
C GLY A 130 -15.50 -8.86 -2.96
N GLY A 131 -16.60 -8.17 -2.91
CA GLY A 131 -17.92 -8.68 -3.17
C GLY A 131 -18.41 -8.47 -4.57
N GLN A 132 -17.70 -7.77 -5.41
CA GLN A 132 -18.05 -7.55 -6.81
C GLN A 132 -16.77 -7.61 -7.63
N ASP A 133 -16.92 -7.83 -8.93
CA ASP A 133 -15.81 -7.76 -9.85
C ASP A 133 -15.20 -6.34 -9.86
N ASN A 134 -14.19 -6.13 -10.63
CA ASN A 134 -13.43 -4.90 -10.80
C ASN A 134 -12.01 -4.95 -10.17
N ILE A 135 -11.52 -6.15 -9.96
CA ILE A 135 -10.18 -6.39 -9.38
C ILE A 135 -9.11 -5.60 -10.14
N GLN A 136 -9.12 -5.68 -11.49
CA GLN A 136 -8.09 -5.05 -12.32
C GLN A 136 -8.10 -3.52 -12.18
N MET A 137 -9.26 -2.90 -12.08
CA MET A 137 -9.35 -1.45 -11.88
C MET A 137 -8.82 -1.05 -10.51
N VAL A 138 -9.22 -1.77 -9.46
CA VAL A 138 -8.74 -1.50 -8.09
C VAL A 138 -7.24 -1.71 -8.00
N ALA A 139 -6.73 -2.81 -8.54
CA ALA A 139 -5.29 -3.07 -8.58
C ALA A 139 -4.53 -1.99 -9.36
N GLY A 140 -5.04 -1.59 -10.52
CA GLY A 140 -4.45 -0.53 -11.34
C GLY A 140 -4.39 0.82 -10.62
N GLN A 141 -5.45 1.20 -9.91
CA GLN A 141 -5.47 2.42 -9.09
C GLN A 141 -4.44 2.36 -7.95
N MET A 142 -4.36 1.23 -7.23
CA MET A 142 -3.40 1.06 -6.16
C MET A 142 -1.96 1.07 -6.67
N LEU A 143 -1.69 0.36 -7.77
CA LEU A 143 -0.37 0.34 -8.42
C LEU A 143 0.05 1.74 -8.88
N GLY A 144 -0.81 2.45 -9.60
CA GLY A 144 -0.53 3.81 -10.09
C GLY A 144 -0.22 4.76 -8.93
N PHE A 145 -1.06 4.74 -7.90
CA PHE A 145 -0.87 5.59 -6.73
C PHE A 145 0.46 5.30 -5.99
N PHE A 146 0.78 4.04 -5.72
CA PHE A 146 2.02 3.68 -5.02
C PHE A 146 3.27 3.91 -5.89
N ALA A 147 3.15 3.75 -7.22
CA ALA A 147 4.23 4.09 -8.15
C ALA A 147 4.62 5.57 -8.07
N GLU A 148 3.63 6.47 -8.02
CA GLU A 148 3.86 7.92 -7.89
C GLU A 148 4.49 8.31 -6.56
N LEU A 149 4.29 7.52 -5.51
CA LEU A 149 4.99 7.72 -4.24
C LEU A 149 6.45 7.26 -4.26
N GLY A 150 6.84 6.42 -5.22
CA GLY A 150 8.20 5.90 -5.36
C GLY A 150 8.38 4.42 -5.01
N PHE A 151 7.31 3.70 -4.72
CA PHE A 151 7.39 2.25 -4.51
C PHE A 151 7.67 1.48 -5.79
N ILE A 152 8.34 0.35 -5.66
CA ILE A 152 8.64 -0.62 -6.72
C ILE A 152 7.80 -1.87 -6.48
N PHE A 153 7.47 -2.59 -7.55
CA PHE A 153 6.59 -3.74 -7.47
C PHE A 153 7.29 -5.03 -7.92
N PRO A 154 7.04 -6.15 -7.22
CA PRO A 154 7.48 -7.45 -7.69
C PRO A 154 6.63 -7.91 -8.89
N GLN A 155 7.07 -8.98 -9.57
CA GLN A 155 6.19 -9.69 -10.49
C GLN A 155 4.94 -10.17 -9.77
N PHE A 156 3.76 -10.06 -10.43
CA PHE A 156 2.46 -10.39 -9.83
C PHE A 156 2.28 -9.66 -8.49
N PRO A 157 2.14 -8.31 -8.52
CA PRO A 157 2.19 -7.46 -7.34
C PRO A 157 0.94 -7.50 -6.47
N PHE A 158 -0.05 -8.29 -6.82
CA PHE A 158 -1.25 -8.47 -6.01
C PHE A 158 -1.78 -9.89 -6.03
N ILE A 159 -2.48 -10.25 -4.97
CA ILE A 159 -3.40 -11.38 -4.87
C ILE A 159 -4.81 -10.84 -4.70
N ALA A 160 -5.78 -11.41 -5.38
CA ALA A 160 -7.14 -10.92 -5.31
C ALA A 160 -8.17 -12.04 -5.35
N HIS A 161 -9.29 -11.78 -4.70
CA HIS A 161 -10.48 -12.61 -4.76
C HIS A 161 -11.72 -11.72 -4.87
N SER A 162 -12.60 -12.07 -5.82
CA SER A 162 -13.91 -11.46 -5.96
C SER A 162 -14.96 -12.56 -5.84
N ARG A 163 -15.91 -12.38 -4.93
CA ARG A 163 -17.09 -13.24 -4.88
C ARG A 163 -18.01 -12.95 -6.07
N GLY A 164 -18.88 -13.89 -6.42
CA GLY A 164 -19.95 -13.68 -7.39
C GLY A 164 -21.03 -12.69 -6.91
N TRP A 165 -22.12 -12.62 -7.67
CA TRP A 165 -23.19 -11.63 -7.49
C TRP A 165 -24.43 -12.18 -6.78
N SER A 166 -24.53 -13.52 -6.64
CA SER A 166 -25.68 -14.15 -6.04
C SER A 166 -25.70 -14.00 -4.51
N HIS A 167 -26.86 -14.18 -3.91
CA HIS A 167 -27.01 -14.27 -2.46
C HIS A 167 -26.16 -15.40 -1.88
N GLU A 168 -26.12 -16.53 -2.55
CA GLU A 168 -25.32 -17.70 -2.17
C GLU A 168 -23.82 -17.38 -2.19
N ASP A 169 -23.32 -16.68 -3.23
CA ASP A 169 -21.93 -16.22 -3.29
C ASP A 169 -21.59 -15.32 -2.10
N MET A 170 -22.54 -14.47 -1.69
CA MET A 170 -22.36 -13.59 -0.55
C MET A 170 -22.25 -14.36 0.78
N GLU A 171 -23.06 -15.37 0.95
CA GLU A 171 -23.04 -16.20 2.16
C GLU A 171 -21.80 -17.09 2.23
N ASN A 172 -21.42 -17.68 1.09
CA ASN A 172 -20.30 -18.61 1.01
C ASN A 172 -18.92 -17.90 0.98
N ASN A 173 -18.87 -16.60 0.71
CA ASN A 173 -17.61 -15.87 0.52
C ASN A 173 -16.64 -16.00 1.71
N VAL A 174 -17.16 -16.04 2.93
CA VAL A 174 -16.33 -16.21 4.14
C VAL A 174 -15.65 -17.58 4.13
N ALA A 175 -16.39 -18.65 3.82
CA ALA A 175 -15.87 -20.01 3.75
C ALA A 175 -14.85 -20.12 2.60
N ILE A 176 -15.17 -19.58 1.43
CA ILE A 176 -14.29 -19.61 0.26
C ILE A 176 -12.94 -18.97 0.59
N VAL A 177 -12.91 -17.78 1.17
CA VAL A 177 -11.64 -17.10 1.48
C VAL A 177 -10.89 -17.82 2.59
N ARG A 178 -11.59 -18.26 3.65
CA ARG A 178 -10.96 -18.94 4.79
C ARG A 178 -10.38 -20.29 4.43
N ASP A 179 -11.07 -21.03 3.58
CA ASP A 179 -10.75 -22.44 3.30
C ASP A 179 -9.88 -22.59 2.03
N SER A 180 -9.66 -21.50 1.26
CA SER A 180 -8.79 -21.51 0.07
C SER A 180 -7.30 -21.50 0.43
N LYS A 181 -6.67 -22.64 0.19
CA LYS A 181 -5.20 -22.76 0.29
C LYS A 181 -4.48 -21.90 -0.75
N GLU A 182 -5.06 -21.76 -1.94
CA GLU A 182 -4.50 -20.96 -3.03
C GLU A 182 -4.43 -19.49 -2.67
N LEU A 183 -5.45 -18.93 -2.02
CA LEU A 183 -5.44 -17.55 -1.58
C LEU A 183 -4.44 -17.33 -0.45
N ALA A 184 -4.39 -18.21 0.52
CA ALA A 184 -3.44 -18.15 1.63
C ALA A 184 -1.98 -18.24 1.12
N GLU A 185 -1.68 -19.22 0.26
CA GLU A 185 -0.35 -19.36 -0.35
C GLU A 185 -0.03 -18.20 -1.29
N GLY A 186 -1.02 -17.67 -2.02
CA GLY A 186 -0.87 -16.48 -2.85
C GLY A 186 -0.45 -15.25 -2.05
N ALA A 187 -1.04 -15.03 -0.87
CA ALA A 187 -0.67 -13.94 0.04
C ALA A 187 0.77 -14.13 0.58
N ALA A 188 1.13 -15.36 0.98
CA ALA A 188 2.48 -15.69 1.41
C ALA A 188 3.50 -15.51 0.28
N MET A 189 3.16 -15.93 -0.95
CA MET A 189 4.04 -15.78 -2.11
C MET A 189 4.24 -14.33 -2.51
N LEU A 190 3.21 -13.49 -2.43
CA LEU A 190 3.33 -12.04 -2.63
C LEU A 190 4.36 -11.44 -1.69
N THR A 191 4.30 -11.80 -0.41
CA THR A 191 5.26 -11.36 0.60
C THR A 191 6.69 -11.79 0.26
N ARG A 192 6.89 -13.07 -0.09
CA ARG A 192 8.21 -13.59 -0.49
C ARG A 192 8.78 -12.82 -1.68
N ARG A 193 7.95 -12.46 -2.67
CA ARG A 193 8.37 -11.67 -3.84
C ARG A 193 8.75 -10.24 -3.46
N CYS A 194 7.98 -9.59 -2.56
CA CYS A 194 8.31 -8.26 -2.07
C CYS A 194 9.66 -8.27 -1.33
N LEU A 195 9.87 -9.22 -0.44
CA LEU A 195 11.13 -9.33 0.32
C LEU A 195 12.33 -9.65 -0.59
N ALA A 196 12.18 -10.55 -1.56
CA ALA A 196 13.23 -10.84 -2.54
C ALA A 196 13.58 -9.61 -3.39
N LEU A 197 12.58 -8.82 -3.79
CA LEU A 197 12.80 -7.56 -4.51
C LEU A 197 13.58 -6.57 -3.66
N VAL A 198 13.17 -6.33 -2.43
CA VAL A 198 13.85 -5.41 -1.50
C VAL A 198 15.30 -5.83 -1.28
N THR A 199 15.55 -7.10 -0.99
CA THR A 199 16.91 -7.63 -0.83
C THR A 199 17.78 -7.33 -2.05
N SER A 200 17.21 -7.48 -3.26
CA SER A 200 17.92 -7.16 -4.50
C SER A 200 18.17 -5.66 -4.69
N LEU A 201 17.27 -4.80 -4.22
CA LEU A 201 17.41 -3.35 -4.30
C LEU A 201 18.48 -2.84 -3.34
N ILE A 202 18.49 -3.32 -2.10
CA ILE A 202 19.49 -2.99 -1.08
C ILE A 202 20.89 -3.42 -1.56
N ALA A 203 21.04 -4.66 -2.04
CA ALA A 203 22.32 -5.16 -2.55
C ALA A 203 22.87 -4.34 -3.75
N ARG A 204 21.97 -3.71 -4.55
CA ARG A 204 22.40 -2.83 -5.65
C ARG A 204 22.88 -1.47 -5.17
N ASP A 205 22.28 -0.93 -4.12
CA ASP A 205 22.70 0.35 -3.54
C ASP A 205 24.05 0.22 -2.80
N GLU A 206 24.32 -0.95 -2.21
CA GLU A 206 25.60 -1.25 -1.54
C GLU A 206 26.74 -1.60 -2.51
N ALA A 207 26.41 -1.95 -3.76
CA ALA A 207 27.42 -2.26 -4.75
C ALA A 207 28.18 -0.98 -5.14
N PRO A 208 29.54 -0.98 -5.12
CA PRO A 208 30.30 0.16 -5.56
C PRO A 208 29.90 0.53 -6.99
N ALA A 209 29.74 1.83 -7.25
CA ALA A 209 29.32 2.39 -8.53
C ALA A 209 30.41 2.15 -9.59
N SER A 210 30.52 0.94 -10.12
CA SER A 210 31.53 0.49 -11.09
C SER A 210 31.00 0.35 -12.50
N ILE A 211 29.85 0.97 -12.81
CA ILE A 211 29.41 1.09 -14.20
C ILE A 211 29.17 2.57 -14.49
N GLU A 212 30.20 3.24 -14.95
CA GLU A 212 30.03 4.43 -15.79
C GLU A 212 29.24 4.01 -17.03
N ARG A 213 27.92 4.13 -16.97
CA ARG A 213 27.10 4.09 -18.17
C ARG A 213 27.40 5.33 -18.96
N GLY A 214 28.12 5.14 -20.06
CA GLY A 214 28.45 6.19 -21.00
C GLY A 214 27.27 7.13 -21.23
N GLY A 215 27.53 8.42 -21.06
CA GLY A 215 26.54 9.46 -20.97
C GLY A 215 25.55 9.48 -22.14
N ARG A 216 24.34 9.02 -21.90
CA ARG A 216 23.18 9.54 -22.62
C ARG A 216 22.83 10.87 -21.97
N LYS A 217 23.11 11.96 -22.68
CA LYS A 217 22.64 13.29 -22.30
C LYS A 217 21.14 13.18 -22.04
N ALA A 218 20.72 13.53 -20.82
CA ALA A 218 19.32 13.64 -20.50
C ALA A 218 18.68 14.64 -21.49
N HIS A 219 17.66 14.20 -22.21
CA HIS A 219 16.82 15.12 -22.95
C HIS A 219 16.12 16.05 -21.95
N PRO A 220 16.20 17.37 -22.13
CA PRO A 220 15.45 18.29 -21.29
C PRO A 220 13.96 17.99 -21.49
N ILE A 221 13.27 17.63 -20.42
CA ILE A 221 11.81 17.61 -20.41
C ILE A 221 11.39 19.06 -20.56
N HIS A 222 10.83 19.42 -21.70
CA HIS A 222 10.27 20.75 -21.91
C HIS A 222 9.17 21.00 -20.86
N ARG A 223 9.30 22.13 -20.22
CA ARG A 223 8.35 22.70 -19.24
C ARG A 223 7.00 22.99 -19.86
#